data_2cd9668833788183b4ff532766dc0e00
#
_entry.id   2cd9668833788183b4ff532766dc0e00
#
_cell.length_a   1.000
_cell.length_b   1.000
_cell.length_c   1.000
_cell.angle_alpha   90.00
_cell.angle_beta   90.00
_cell.angle_gamma   90.00
#
_symmetry.space_group_name_H-M   'P 1'
#
loop_
_entity.id
_entity.type
_entity.pdbx_description
1 polymer ?
#
loop_
_entity_poly.entity_id
_entity_poly.type
_entity_poly.pdbx_seq_one_letter_code
_entity_poly.pdbx_strand_id
1 'polypeptide(L)'
;MSKKRRKKAKILLERKVVNMGKVISVANQKGGVGKTTTTVNLATLIAKRGKKVLLIDTDPQGNATSGLGVTKELELSVYDILVGETTFEETVQETAIKNLKVCPSNISLAGAEVELVSMMSREQRLKVKLDEVKEQYDYILIDCPPSLGLITLNAFTASDSVLIPVQCEYFALEGLGQLLNTVNLVKKEKQTPNKYPRKPGTPSKEPIK
;
A
#
# COMPACT_ATOMS: atom_id res chain seq x y z
N MET A 1 33.21 -6.22 33.44
CA MET A 1 31.96 -5.57 32.92
C MET A 1 30.80 -5.88 33.86
N SER A 2 30.17 -4.85 34.49
CA SER A 2 29.15 -5.05 35.52
C SER A 2 27.85 -5.64 34.92
N LYS A 3 27.15 -6.49 35.73
CA LYS A 3 25.85 -7.09 35.35
C LYS A 3 24.86 -6.05 34.82
N LYS A 4 24.93 -4.80 35.30
CA LYS A 4 24.11 -3.66 34.86
C LYS A 4 24.37 -3.23 33.42
N ARG A 5 25.63 -3.30 32.95
CA ARG A 5 26.01 -3.03 31.55
C ARG A 5 25.55 -4.12 30.59
N ARG A 6 25.61 -5.39 31.01
CA ARG A 6 25.12 -6.52 30.21
C ARG A 6 23.58 -6.48 30.05
N LYS A 7 22.86 -6.09 31.13
CA LYS A 7 21.41 -5.94 31.07
C LYS A 7 20.98 -4.77 30.16
N LYS A 8 21.72 -3.65 30.22
CA LYS A 8 21.48 -2.49 29.32
C LYS A 8 21.82 -2.79 27.86
N ALA A 9 22.90 -3.56 27.62
CA ALA A 9 23.26 -4.02 26.28
C ALA A 9 22.23 -5.04 25.73
N LYS A 10 21.68 -5.94 26.58
CA LYS A 10 20.63 -6.88 26.18
C LYS A 10 19.32 -6.17 25.86
N ILE A 11 18.95 -5.13 26.62
CA ILE A 11 17.76 -4.27 26.35
C ILE A 11 17.97 -3.44 25.07
N LEU A 12 19.20 -3.07 24.73
CA LEU A 12 19.52 -2.36 23.48
C LEU A 12 19.57 -3.29 22.26
N LEU A 13 19.89 -4.58 22.45
CA LEU A 13 19.83 -5.62 21.41
C LEU A 13 18.40 -6.18 21.21
N GLU A 14 17.54 -6.07 22.20
CA GLU A 14 16.09 -6.29 22.11
C GLU A 14 15.35 -5.03 21.60
N ARG A 15 16.03 -4.06 20.98
CA ARG A 15 15.34 -3.17 20.04
C ARG A 15 14.73 -4.09 19.00
N LYS A 16 13.42 -4.38 19.18
CA LYS A 16 12.56 -4.90 18.15
C LYS A 16 13.06 -4.30 16.85
N VAL A 17 13.54 -5.13 15.94
CA VAL A 17 13.54 -4.77 14.53
C VAL A 17 12.08 -4.42 14.31
N VAL A 18 11.76 -3.14 14.27
CA VAL A 18 10.42 -2.69 13.92
C VAL A 18 10.24 -3.23 12.53
N ASN A 19 9.50 -4.32 12.43
CA ASN A 19 9.23 -4.97 11.16
C ASN A 19 8.23 -4.04 10.47
N MET A 20 8.76 -3.00 9.83
CA MET A 20 7.94 -2.10 9.03
C MET A 20 7.33 -2.95 7.93
N GLY A 21 6.01 -3.05 7.92
CA GLY A 21 5.26 -3.86 6.97
C GLY A 21 5.74 -3.62 5.54
N LYS A 22 6.09 -4.70 4.85
CA LYS A 22 6.53 -4.63 3.46
C LYS A 22 5.35 -4.33 2.54
N VAL A 23 5.38 -3.19 1.86
CA VAL A 23 4.33 -2.75 0.95
C VAL A 23 4.64 -3.18 -0.48
N ILE A 24 3.72 -3.92 -1.10
CA ILE A 24 3.86 -4.50 -2.44
C ILE A 24 2.63 -4.14 -3.26
N SER A 25 2.79 -3.35 -4.33
CA SER A 25 1.74 -3.15 -5.33
C SER A 25 1.74 -4.29 -6.35
N VAL A 26 0.55 -4.75 -6.73
CA VAL A 26 0.37 -5.73 -7.82
C VAL A 26 -0.28 -4.99 -8.98
N ALA A 27 0.46 -4.80 -10.06
CA ALA A 27 0.05 -3.93 -11.16
C ALA A 27 0.41 -4.50 -12.53
N ASN A 28 -0.45 -4.27 -13.51
CA ASN A 28 -0.20 -4.41 -14.94
C ASN A 28 -1.28 -3.62 -15.69
N GLN A 29 -0.91 -2.95 -16.79
CA GLN A 29 -1.86 -2.22 -17.63
C GLN A 29 -2.83 -3.14 -18.38
N LYS A 30 -2.42 -4.37 -18.68
CA LYS A 30 -3.27 -5.34 -19.38
C LYS A 30 -4.35 -5.85 -18.42
N GLY A 31 -5.61 -5.79 -18.85
CA GLY A 31 -6.73 -6.44 -18.15
C GLY A 31 -6.61 -7.97 -18.24
N GLY A 32 -7.20 -8.67 -17.24
CA GLY A 32 -7.30 -10.14 -17.28
C GLY A 32 -6.00 -10.93 -17.02
N VAL A 33 -4.87 -10.28 -16.70
CA VAL A 33 -3.59 -10.97 -16.44
C VAL A 33 -3.48 -11.59 -15.04
N GLY A 34 -4.55 -11.53 -14.25
CA GLY A 34 -4.60 -12.14 -12.92
C GLY A 34 -4.04 -11.27 -11.78
N LYS A 35 -4.05 -9.94 -11.91
CA LYS A 35 -3.64 -9.01 -10.81
C LYS A 35 -4.38 -9.33 -9.52
N THR A 36 -5.69 -9.15 -9.51
CA THR A 36 -6.55 -9.39 -8.35
C THR A 36 -6.46 -10.81 -7.84
N THR A 37 -6.47 -11.81 -8.74
CA THR A 37 -6.29 -13.22 -8.37
C THR A 37 -4.97 -13.46 -7.66
N THR A 38 -3.88 -12.88 -8.16
CA THR A 38 -2.54 -12.96 -7.55
C THR A 38 -2.55 -12.28 -6.19
N THR A 39 -3.10 -11.06 -6.08
CA THR A 39 -3.12 -10.28 -4.85
C THR A 39 -3.89 -11.00 -3.74
N VAL A 40 -5.11 -11.44 -4.02
CA VAL A 40 -5.98 -12.13 -3.04
C VAL A 40 -5.37 -13.45 -2.59
N ASN A 41 -4.87 -14.28 -3.52
CA ASN A 41 -4.28 -15.57 -3.16
C ASN A 41 -2.96 -15.40 -2.39
N LEU A 42 -2.10 -14.47 -2.80
CA LEU A 42 -0.83 -14.20 -2.11
C LEU A 42 -1.08 -13.68 -0.70
N ALA A 43 -2.00 -12.70 -0.52
CA ALA A 43 -2.39 -12.19 0.78
C ALA A 43 -2.90 -13.31 1.71
N THR A 44 -3.80 -14.14 1.18
CA THR A 44 -4.38 -15.29 1.90
C THR A 44 -3.30 -16.28 2.34
N LEU A 45 -2.38 -16.66 1.45
CA LEU A 45 -1.32 -17.63 1.76
C LEU A 45 -0.32 -17.09 2.79
N ILE A 46 0.01 -15.80 2.72
CA ILE A 46 0.89 -15.14 3.70
C ILE A 46 0.18 -15.10 5.08
N ALA A 47 -1.10 -14.73 5.12
CA ALA A 47 -1.89 -14.70 6.35
C ALA A 47 -2.05 -16.09 6.99
N LYS A 48 -2.29 -17.14 6.18
CA LYS A 48 -2.33 -18.53 6.65
C LYS A 48 -1.01 -19.01 7.25
N ARG A 49 0.12 -18.37 6.91
CA ARG A 49 1.44 -18.62 7.53
C ARG A 49 1.65 -17.80 8.82
N GLY A 50 0.60 -17.19 9.36
CA GLY A 50 0.63 -16.47 10.63
C GLY A 50 1.12 -15.04 10.55
N LYS A 51 1.31 -14.48 9.36
CA LYS A 51 1.69 -13.08 9.15
C LYS A 51 0.46 -12.17 9.15
N LYS A 52 0.58 -10.98 9.75
CA LYS A 52 -0.45 -9.96 9.68
C LYS A 52 -0.42 -9.28 8.32
N VAL A 53 -1.51 -9.36 7.58
CA VAL A 53 -1.61 -8.85 6.21
C VAL A 53 -2.74 -7.85 6.10
N LEU A 54 -2.47 -6.71 5.44
CA LEU A 54 -3.49 -5.81 4.93
C LEU A 54 -3.52 -5.92 3.40
N LEU A 55 -4.69 -6.13 2.82
CA LEU A 55 -4.92 -5.95 1.40
C LEU A 55 -5.64 -4.62 1.19
N ILE A 56 -5.12 -3.79 0.29
CA ILE A 56 -5.76 -2.53 -0.12
C ILE A 56 -6.23 -2.72 -1.56
N ASP A 57 -7.54 -2.66 -1.75
CA ASP A 57 -8.15 -2.72 -3.08
C ASP A 57 -8.20 -1.29 -3.65
N THR A 58 -7.50 -1.04 -4.75
CA THR A 58 -7.50 0.28 -5.41
C THR A 58 -8.11 0.24 -6.82
N ASP A 59 -8.83 -0.84 -7.14
CA ASP A 59 -9.63 -0.92 -8.37
C ASP A 59 -11.09 -0.51 -8.07
N PRO A 60 -11.68 0.48 -8.76
CA PRO A 60 -13.10 0.86 -8.58
C PRO A 60 -14.08 -0.29 -8.75
N GLN A 61 -13.69 -1.37 -9.44
CA GLN A 61 -14.51 -2.57 -9.58
C GLN A 61 -14.63 -3.35 -8.26
N GLY A 62 -13.73 -3.16 -7.28
CA GLY A 62 -13.77 -3.80 -5.97
C GLY A 62 -13.72 -5.33 -6.03
N ASN A 63 -12.97 -5.89 -6.99
CA ASN A 63 -12.92 -7.34 -7.18
C ASN A 63 -12.14 -8.05 -6.08
N ALA A 64 -11.10 -7.44 -5.52
CA ALA A 64 -10.38 -7.97 -4.37
C ALA A 64 -11.23 -7.93 -3.11
N THR A 65 -11.99 -6.85 -2.92
CA THR A 65 -12.96 -6.66 -1.84
C THR A 65 -13.98 -7.80 -1.81
N SER A 66 -14.68 -8.01 -2.94
CA SER A 66 -15.66 -9.09 -3.07
C SER A 66 -15.03 -10.48 -2.96
N GLY A 67 -13.83 -10.66 -3.52
CA GLY A 67 -13.08 -11.91 -3.47
C GLY A 67 -12.69 -12.34 -2.06
N LEU A 68 -12.65 -11.40 -1.11
CA LEU A 68 -12.43 -11.65 0.32
C LEU A 68 -13.74 -11.72 1.12
N GLY A 69 -14.90 -11.70 0.46
CA GLY A 69 -16.22 -11.84 1.08
C GLY A 69 -16.72 -10.56 1.75
N VAL A 70 -16.13 -9.40 1.45
CA VAL A 70 -16.57 -8.12 1.97
C VAL A 70 -17.49 -7.44 0.96
N THR A 71 -18.61 -6.84 1.45
CA THR A 71 -19.52 -6.10 0.59
C THR A 71 -18.87 -4.83 0.04
N LYS A 72 -19.32 -4.38 -1.13
CA LYS A 72 -18.92 -3.09 -1.72
C LYS A 72 -19.84 -1.93 -1.27
N GLU A 73 -20.91 -2.25 -0.57
CA GLU A 73 -21.89 -1.29 -0.05
C GLU A 73 -21.48 -0.81 1.35
N LEU A 74 -20.25 -0.29 1.45
CA LEU A 74 -19.71 0.27 2.68
C LEU A 74 -19.68 1.79 2.60
N GLU A 75 -19.92 2.45 3.73
CA GLU A 75 -19.87 3.91 3.84
C GLU A 75 -18.44 4.43 3.57
N LEU A 76 -17.42 3.68 4.03
CA LEU A 76 -16.01 4.07 3.91
C LEU A 76 -15.23 3.06 3.05
N SER A 77 -14.36 3.58 2.21
CA SER A 77 -13.52 2.83 1.30
C SER A 77 -12.15 3.50 1.11
N VAL A 78 -11.28 2.93 0.30
CA VAL A 78 -10.00 3.55 -0.06
C VAL A 78 -10.19 4.92 -0.75
N TYR A 79 -11.34 5.19 -1.35
CA TYR A 79 -11.69 6.52 -1.87
C TYR A 79 -11.59 7.57 -0.78
N ASP A 80 -12.21 7.35 0.39
CA ASP A 80 -12.24 8.28 1.51
C ASP A 80 -10.86 8.51 2.13
N ILE A 81 -9.98 7.52 2.06
CA ILE A 81 -8.56 7.65 2.44
C ILE A 81 -7.81 8.55 1.45
N LEU A 82 -8.07 8.43 0.15
CA LEU A 82 -7.36 9.19 -0.88
C LEU A 82 -7.80 10.64 -0.96
N VAL A 83 -9.11 10.91 -0.90
CA VAL A 83 -9.67 12.25 -1.09
C VAL A 83 -10.13 12.90 0.21
N GLY A 84 -10.47 12.13 1.22
CA GLY A 84 -11.00 12.57 2.50
C GLY A 84 -9.96 12.69 3.62
N GLU A 85 -10.49 12.82 4.85
CA GLU A 85 -9.71 12.87 6.10
C GLU A 85 -9.74 11.54 6.88
N THR A 86 -10.42 10.51 6.34
CA THR A 86 -10.60 9.20 6.97
C THR A 86 -9.28 8.47 7.19
N THR A 87 -9.24 7.62 8.19
CA THR A 87 -8.08 6.80 8.55
C THR A 87 -8.25 5.35 8.07
N PHE A 88 -7.14 4.61 8.00
CA PHE A 88 -7.20 3.16 7.74
C PHE A 88 -7.92 2.41 8.86
N GLU A 89 -7.83 2.88 10.11
CA GLU A 89 -8.47 2.23 11.26
C GLU A 89 -9.99 2.26 11.16
N GLU A 90 -10.56 3.32 10.59
CA GLU A 90 -12.01 3.47 10.37
C GLU A 90 -12.49 2.70 9.13
N THR A 91 -11.65 2.51 8.14
CA THR A 91 -12.01 1.95 6.83
C THR A 91 -11.77 0.45 6.72
N VAL A 92 -10.73 -0.07 7.38
CA VAL A 92 -10.30 -1.47 7.25
C VAL A 92 -11.33 -2.44 7.82
N GLN A 93 -11.64 -3.49 7.05
CA GLN A 93 -12.58 -4.54 7.40
C GLN A 93 -11.86 -5.86 7.72
N GLU A 94 -12.42 -6.60 8.66
CA GLU A 94 -12.01 -7.98 8.92
C GLU A 94 -12.47 -8.89 7.78
N THR A 95 -11.70 -9.94 7.50
CA THR A 95 -12.11 -10.98 6.56
C THR A 95 -12.34 -12.31 7.27
N ALA A 96 -12.94 -13.28 6.60
CA ALA A 96 -13.07 -14.64 7.13
C ALA A 96 -11.70 -15.34 7.31
N ILE A 97 -10.61 -14.76 6.80
CA ILE A 97 -9.26 -15.32 6.86
C ILE A 97 -8.51 -14.70 8.02
N LYS A 98 -8.17 -15.51 9.02
CA LYS A 98 -7.39 -15.07 10.18
C LYS A 98 -6.10 -14.34 9.72
N ASN A 99 -5.79 -13.21 10.36
CA ASN A 99 -4.63 -12.35 10.11
C ASN A 99 -4.67 -11.60 8.74
N LEU A 100 -5.78 -11.65 8.00
CA LEU A 100 -5.98 -10.87 6.77
C LEU A 100 -7.11 -9.87 6.97
N LYS A 101 -6.78 -8.60 6.78
CA LYS A 101 -7.74 -7.50 6.71
C LYS A 101 -7.76 -6.91 5.32
N VAL A 102 -8.83 -6.21 4.96
CA VAL A 102 -8.96 -5.52 3.69
C VAL A 102 -9.38 -4.08 3.89
N CYS A 103 -8.72 -3.15 3.21
CA CYS A 103 -9.24 -1.81 2.94
C CYS A 103 -10.05 -1.91 1.64
N PRO A 104 -11.39 -1.78 1.70
CA PRO A 104 -12.26 -2.07 0.58
C PRO A 104 -12.25 -0.96 -0.47
N SER A 105 -12.64 -1.31 -1.68
CA SER A 105 -12.94 -0.38 -2.76
C SER A 105 -14.40 -0.43 -3.16
N ASN A 106 -14.88 0.64 -3.73
CA ASN A 106 -16.20 0.75 -4.35
C ASN A 106 -16.15 1.66 -5.58
N ILE A 107 -17.29 1.80 -6.27
CA ILE A 107 -17.38 2.56 -7.53
C ILE A 107 -17.05 4.05 -7.36
N SER A 108 -17.20 4.63 -6.17
CA SER A 108 -16.87 6.04 -5.89
C SER A 108 -15.39 6.33 -6.15
N LEU A 109 -14.52 5.31 -6.05
CA LEU A 109 -13.10 5.45 -6.33
C LEU A 109 -12.81 5.93 -7.76
N ALA A 110 -13.71 5.69 -8.72
CA ALA A 110 -13.56 6.22 -10.08
C ALA A 110 -13.53 7.77 -10.09
N GLY A 111 -14.22 8.43 -9.16
CA GLY A 111 -14.20 9.89 -8.99
C GLY A 111 -12.87 10.42 -8.46
N ALA A 112 -12.13 9.63 -7.70
CA ALA A 112 -10.86 10.05 -7.10
C ALA A 112 -9.82 10.48 -8.14
N GLU A 113 -9.81 9.91 -9.36
CA GLU A 113 -8.90 10.31 -10.44
C GLU A 113 -9.08 11.79 -10.81
N VAL A 114 -10.30 12.31 -10.76
CA VAL A 114 -10.62 13.71 -11.08
C VAL A 114 -10.31 14.62 -9.89
N GLU A 115 -10.74 14.22 -8.70
CA GLU A 115 -10.60 15.03 -7.49
C GLU A 115 -9.15 15.20 -7.07
N LEU A 116 -8.34 14.14 -7.18
CA LEU A 116 -6.91 14.18 -6.88
C LEU A 116 -6.15 15.19 -7.74
N VAL A 117 -6.61 15.50 -8.96
CA VAL A 117 -5.92 16.45 -9.87
C VAL A 117 -5.68 17.80 -9.20
N SER A 118 -6.66 18.30 -8.46
CA SER A 118 -6.60 19.61 -7.79
C SER A 118 -5.92 19.58 -6.42
N MET A 119 -5.59 18.40 -5.89
CA MET A 119 -5.05 18.25 -4.54
C MET A 119 -3.53 18.41 -4.48
N MET A 120 -3.06 19.05 -3.41
CA MET A 120 -1.61 19.11 -3.12
C MET A 120 -1.08 17.73 -2.73
N SER A 121 0.16 17.44 -3.16
CA SER A 121 0.83 16.14 -2.90
C SER A 121 -0.03 14.94 -3.30
N ARG A 122 -0.80 15.09 -4.38
CA ARG A 122 -1.81 14.14 -4.86
C ARG A 122 -1.28 12.73 -5.11
N GLU A 123 0.00 12.57 -5.40
CA GLU A 123 0.66 11.27 -5.62
C GLU A 123 1.11 10.58 -4.31
N GLN A 124 1.05 11.29 -3.16
CA GLN A 124 1.55 10.82 -1.88
C GLN A 124 0.45 10.57 -0.83
N ARG A 125 -0.82 10.79 -1.18
CA ARG A 125 -1.93 10.72 -0.22
C ARG A 125 -2.04 9.35 0.45
N LEU A 126 -2.02 8.28 -0.35
CA LEU A 126 -2.04 6.92 0.18
C LEU A 126 -0.82 6.64 1.07
N LYS A 127 0.38 7.08 0.64
CA LYS A 127 1.61 6.87 1.41
C LYS A 127 1.54 7.51 2.78
N VAL A 128 1.10 8.77 2.87
CA VAL A 128 1.03 9.51 4.14
C VAL A 128 0.13 8.79 5.14
N LYS A 129 -1.06 8.37 4.70
CA LYS A 129 -2.01 7.64 5.55
C LYS A 129 -1.51 6.23 5.90
N LEU A 130 -0.87 5.54 4.95
CA LEU A 130 -0.34 4.19 5.18
C LEU A 130 0.83 4.17 6.15
N ASP A 131 1.66 5.21 6.16
CA ASP A 131 2.80 5.34 7.09
C ASP A 131 2.36 5.37 8.56
N GLU A 132 1.08 5.72 8.86
CA GLU A 132 0.51 5.74 10.21
C GLU A 132 0.20 4.32 10.74
N VAL A 133 -0.09 3.38 9.86
CA VAL A 133 -0.57 2.03 10.25
C VAL A 133 0.34 0.88 9.80
N LYS A 134 1.31 1.13 8.94
CA LYS A 134 2.10 0.05 8.32
C LYS A 134 2.88 -0.81 9.31
N GLU A 135 3.24 -0.29 10.48
CA GLU A 135 3.93 -1.04 11.54
C GLU A 135 3.03 -2.11 12.20
N GLN A 136 1.72 -2.03 11.99
CA GLN A 136 0.75 -3.01 12.52
C GLN A 136 0.72 -4.31 11.70
N TYR A 137 1.29 -4.29 10.48
CA TYR A 137 1.26 -5.40 9.52
C TYR A 137 2.66 -5.88 9.17
N ASP A 138 2.80 -7.17 8.86
CA ASP A 138 4.04 -7.75 8.29
C ASP A 138 4.13 -7.47 6.78
N TYR A 139 2.98 -7.53 6.09
CA TYR A 139 2.85 -7.30 4.65
C TYR A 139 1.61 -6.47 4.34
N ILE A 140 1.73 -5.60 3.37
CA ILE A 140 0.64 -4.84 2.79
C ILE A 140 0.67 -5.06 1.29
N LEU A 141 -0.43 -5.58 0.74
CA LEU A 141 -0.58 -5.78 -0.70
C LEU A 141 -1.59 -4.78 -1.25
N ILE A 142 -1.25 -4.12 -2.35
CA ILE A 142 -2.13 -3.16 -3.03
C ILE A 142 -2.51 -3.73 -4.38
N ASP A 143 -3.80 -4.02 -4.57
CA ASP A 143 -4.35 -4.44 -5.86
C ASP A 143 -4.63 -3.21 -6.73
N CYS A 144 -3.93 -3.07 -7.85
CA CYS A 144 -4.01 -1.88 -8.69
C CYS A 144 -4.95 -2.08 -9.89
N PRO A 145 -5.67 -1.00 -10.31
CA PRO A 145 -6.47 -1.02 -11.53
C PRO A 145 -5.58 -1.19 -12.79
N PRO A 146 -6.17 -1.49 -13.95
CA PRO A 146 -5.43 -1.64 -15.21
C PRO A 146 -5.03 -0.30 -15.85
N SER A 147 -4.99 0.79 -15.09
CA SER A 147 -4.62 2.13 -15.55
C SER A 147 -3.31 2.59 -14.88
N LEU A 148 -2.61 3.55 -15.48
CA LEU A 148 -1.46 4.25 -14.86
C LEU A 148 -1.84 5.67 -14.43
N GLY A 149 -3.05 5.85 -13.90
CA GLY A 149 -3.54 7.12 -13.38
C GLY A 149 -3.01 7.46 -11.98
N LEU A 150 -3.60 8.50 -11.36
CA LEU A 150 -3.19 8.99 -10.04
C LEU A 150 -3.38 7.95 -8.94
N ILE A 151 -4.38 7.09 -9.03
CA ILE A 151 -4.60 6.00 -8.07
C ILE A 151 -3.40 5.04 -8.11
N THR A 152 -2.97 4.60 -9.30
CA THR A 152 -1.81 3.71 -9.45
C THR A 152 -0.51 4.39 -9.04
N LEU A 153 -0.35 5.69 -9.31
CA LEU A 153 0.81 6.47 -8.84
C LEU A 153 0.86 6.54 -7.30
N ASN A 154 -0.29 6.70 -6.64
CA ASN A 154 -0.39 6.62 -5.18
C ASN A 154 0.05 5.26 -4.65
N ALA A 155 -0.41 4.17 -5.28
CA ALA A 155 -0.01 2.81 -4.92
C ALA A 155 1.50 2.61 -5.05
N PHE A 156 2.12 3.02 -6.16
CA PHE A 156 3.56 2.91 -6.37
C PHE A 156 4.36 3.79 -5.41
N THR A 157 3.89 5.00 -5.13
CA THR A 157 4.52 5.92 -4.18
C THR A 157 4.50 5.37 -2.75
N ALA A 158 3.44 4.65 -2.37
CA ALA A 158 3.33 3.99 -1.08
C ALA A 158 4.15 2.69 -0.97
N SER A 159 4.52 2.05 -2.09
CA SER A 159 5.08 0.70 -2.12
C SER A 159 6.60 0.65 -2.03
N ASP A 160 7.12 -0.43 -1.44
CA ASP A 160 8.55 -0.78 -1.44
C ASP A 160 8.94 -1.56 -2.70
N SER A 161 7.98 -2.26 -3.31
CA SER A 161 8.18 -3.05 -4.54
C SER A 161 6.90 -3.19 -5.34
N VAL A 162 7.05 -3.49 -6.64
CA VAL A 162 5.94 -3.76 -7.55
C VAL A 162 6.07 -5.20 -8.06
N LEU A 163 5.00 -5.99 -7.92
CA LEU A 163 4.85 -7.31 -8.51
C LEU A 163 4.04 -7.15 -9.79
N ILE A 164 4.55 -7.67 -10.89
CA ILE A 164 3.94 -7.54 -12.21
C ILE A 164 3.56 -8.93 -12.71
N PRO A 165 2.29 -9.36 -12.60
CA PRO A 165 1.83 -10.60 -13.23
C PRO A 165 1.88 -10.46 -14.76
N VAL A 166 2.54 -11.40 -15.44
CA VAL A 166 2.67 -11.41 -16.90
C VAL A 166 2.21 -12.76 -17.42
N GLN A 167 1.32 -12.77 -18.38
CA GLN A 167 0.94 -13.99 -19.12
C GLN A 167 1.98 -14.31 -20.20
N CYS A 168 2.24 -15.59 -20.45
CA CYS A 168 3.15 -16.04 -21.50
C CYS A 168 2.48 -15.95 -22.90
N GLU A 169 2.14 -14.72 -23.32
CA GLU A 169 1.51 -14.41 -24.59
C GLU A 169 2.34 -13.38 -25.36
N TYR A 170 2.24 -13.41 -26.69
CA TYR A 170 3.03 -12.54 -27.57
C TYR A 170 2.88 -11.05 -27.25
N PHE A 171 1.65 -10.58 -26.99
CA PHE A 171 1.36 -9.17 -26.68
C PHE A 171 1.52 -8.80 -25.20
N ALA A 172 2.00 -9.72 -24.37
CA ALA A 172 2.12 -9.45 -22.92
C ALA A 172 3.18 -8.39 -22.59
N LEU A 173 4.13 -8.18 -23.49
CA LEU A 173 5.25 -7.24 -23.30
C LEU A 173 4.93 -5.81 -23.75
N GLU A 174 3.88 -5.59 -24.51
CA GLU A 174 3.57 -4.30 -25.13
C GLU A 174 3.38 -3.17 -24.08
N GLY A 175 2.61 -3.43 -23.02
CA GLY A 175 2.41 -2.46 -21.92
C GLY A 175 3.50 -2.45 -20.85
N LEU A 176 4.40 -3.43 -20.84
CA LEU A 176 5.40 -3.58 -19.78
C LEU A 176 6.42 -2.44 -19.76
N GLY A 177 6.83 -1.97 -20.95
CA GLY A 177 7.77 -0.86 -21.07
C GLY A 177 7.26 0.44 -20.42
N GLN A 178 5.99 0.78 -20.67
CA GLN A 178 5.37 1.96 -20.10
C GLN A 178 5.21 1.84 -18.57
N LEU A 179 4.80 0.67 -18.08
CA LEU A 179 4.72 0.40 -16.64
C LEU A 179 6.08 0.53 -15.96
N LEU A 180 7.14 -0.07 -16.52
CA LEU A 180 8.50 0.03 -15.98
C LEU A 180 9.02 1.47 -15.98
N ASN A 181 8.72 2.27 -17.01
CA ASN A 181 9.06 3.69 -17.05
C ASN A 181 8.38 4.45 -15.91
N THR A 182 7.09 4.20 -15.66
CA THR A 182 6.35 4.81 -14.56
C THR A 182 6.94 4.43 -13.20
N VAL A 183 7.25 3.15 -12.97
CA VAL A 183 7.92 2.68 -11.75
C VAL A 183 9.27 3.36 -11.55
N ASN A 184 10.06 3.51 -12.62
CA ASN A 184 11.36 4.17 -12.56
C ASN A 184 11.26 5.67 -12.25
N LEU A 185 10.24 6.37 -12.77
CA LEU A 185 9.97 7.77 -12.44
C LEU A 185 9.66 7.93 -10.94
N VAL A 186 8.72 7.15 -10.42
CA VAL A 186 8.38 7.16 -8.98
C VAL A 186 9.59 6.84 -8.11
N LYS A 187 10.43 5.86 -8.53
CA LYS A 187 11.66 5.51 -7.81
C LYS A 187 12.66 6.67 -7.75
N LYS A 188 12.83 7.42 -8.84
CA LYS A 188 13.70 8.61 -8.89
C LYS A 188 13.18 9.71 -7.96
N GLU A 189 11.89 9.97 -7.95
CA GLU A 189 11.29 10.96 -7.05
C GLU A 189 11.48 10.62 -5.58
N LYS A 190 11.35 9.35 -5.20
CA LYS A 190 11.62 8.88 -3.83
C LYS A 190 13.08 9.08 -3.40
N GLN A 191 14.02 9.05 -4.33
CA GLN A 191 15.46 9.25 -4.06
C GLN A 191 15.85 10.72 -3.99
N THR A 192 15.01 11.64 -4.49
CA THR A 192 15.27 13.08 -4.44
C THR A 192 14.86 13.62 -3.08
N PRO A 193 15.76 14.27 -2.31
CA PRO A 193 15.41 14.83 -1.00
C PRO A 193 14.26 15.83 -1.14
N ASN A 194 13.24 15.61 -0.34
CA ASN A 194 11.98 16.35 -0.18
C ASN A 194 11.95 17.75 -0.81
N LYS A 195 11.25 17.89 -1.95
CA LYS A 195 10.85 19.20 -2.50
C LYS A 195 9.66 19.85 -1.75
N TYR A 196 9.06 19.14 -0.80
CA TYR A 196 7.90 19.63 -0.07
C TYR A 196 8.26 19.88 1.40
N PRO A 197 8.06 21.11 1.92
CA PRO A 197 8.33 21.42 3.32
C PRO A 197 7.43 20.57 4.23
N ARG A 198 8.02 19.97 5.26
CA ARG A 198 7.26 19.32 6.34
C ARG A 198 6.28 20.32 6.94
N LYS A 199 5.04 19.87 7.26
CA LYS A 199 4.11 20.69 8.03
C LYS A 199 4.81 21.19 9.30
N PRO A 200 4.69 22.51 9.66
CA PRO A 200 5.21 22.99 10.94
C PRO A 200 4.44 22.28 12.05
N GLY A 201 5.14 21.60 12.94
CA GLY A 201 4.56 20.96 14.13
C GLY A 201 4.96 19.49 14.36
N THR A 202 5.68 18.83 13.49
CA THR A 202 6.22 17.49 13.78
C THR A 202 7.54 17.63 14.54
N PRO A 203 7.67 17.12 15.79
CA PRO A 203 8.92 17.22 16.55
C PRO A 203 10.04 16.48 15.82
N SER A 204 11.17 17.17 15.59
CA SER A 204 12.41 16.56 15.12
C SER A 204 12.91 15.58 16.20
N LYS A 205 13.00 14.30 15.89
CA LYS A 205 13.83 13.38 16.66
C LYS A 205 15.29 13.72 16.34
N GLU A 206 15.85 14.70 17.05
CA GLU A 206 17.30 14.86 17.04
C GLU A 206 17.98 13.65 17.70
N PRO A 207 19.08 13.17 17.16
CA PRO A 207 19.87 12.15 17.84
C PRO A 207 20.48 12.80 19.09
N ILE A 208 20.16 12.26 20.26
CA ILE A 208 20.78 12.62 21.52
C ILE A 208 22.28 12.29 21.39
N LYS A 209 23.10 13.33 21.52
CA LYS A 209 24.57 13.22 21.61
C LYS A 209 25.03 12.37 22.79
#